data_4f09d91fcc036b97cec116353beaa98c
#
_entry.id   4f09d91fcc036b97cec116353beaa98c
#
_cell.length_a   1.000
_cell.length_b   1.000
_cell.length_c   1.000
_cell.angle_alpha   90.00
_cell.angle_beta   90.00
_cell.angle_gamma   90.00
#
_symmetry.space_group_name_H-M   'P 1'
#
loop_
_entity.id
_entity.type
_entity.pdbx_description
1 polymer ?
#
loop_
_entity_poly.entity_id
_entity_poly.type
_entity_poly.pdbx_seq_one_letter_code
_entity_poly.pdbx_strand_id
1 'polypeptide(L)'
;APYQFFYELFLDDQGQKISKSKGNGLSVEEWLRYGSKESLSLFMFQKPKTAKRLYFDSIPRAVDDYHKFLEVYHQQSEEDKYQNPVWHLHRANPPKSELLVSFSMLMNLAGATGSTSIETLLSFVRKYVNEKGDPMNATMRGALQNAINYFHDFLESKLVFKEPSANERIPLVELTKKLEGLHKGWDA
;
A
#
# COMPACT_ATOMS: atom_id res chain seq x y z
N ALA A 1 22.38 -5.63 35.30
CA ALA A 1 22.77 -5.76 33.89
C ALA A 1 21.67 -5.14 33.02
N PRO A 2 22.02 -4.45 31.93
CA PRO A 2 21.02 -3.88 31.05
C PRO A 2 20.19 -4.99 30.42
N TYR A 3 18.88 -4.72 30.25
CA TYR A 3 18.01 -5.64 29.54
C TYR A 3 18.37 -5.64 28.06
N GLN A 4 18.66 -6.81 27.49
CA GLN A 4 19.04 -6.96 26.08
C GLN A 4 17.87 -7.55 25.31
N PHE A 5 17.53 -6.92 24.20
CA PHE A 5 16.52 -7.39 23.28
C PHE A 5 17.18 -7.73 21.94
N PHE A 6 17.01 -8.97 21.49
CA PHE A 6 17.66 -9.46 20.28
C PHE A 6 16.63 -9.59 19.15
N TYR A 7 16.99 -9.08 17.99
CA TYR A 7 16.28 -9.32 16.74
C TYR A 7 16.96 -10.43 15.94
N GLU A 8 16.16 -11.24 15.26
CA GLU A 8 16.65 -12.20 14.30
C GLU A 8 17.05 -11.52 12.98
N LEU A 9 17.66 -12.26 12.07
CA LEU A 9 18.17 -11.75 10.80
C LEU A 9 17.05 -11.20 9.91
N PHE A 10 17.41 -10.17 9.12
CA PHE A 10 16.63 -9.76 7.96
C PHE A 10 17.23 -10.40 6.70
N LEU A 11 16.33 -10.88 5.84
CA LEU A 11 16.66 -11.57 4.60
C LEU A 11 16.21 -10.74 3.40
N ASP A 12 16.96 -10.81 2.31
CA ASP A 12 16.59 -10.21 1.03
C ASP A 12 15.52 -11.04 0.27
N ASP A 13 15.27 -10.72 -0.99
CA ASP A 13 14.32 -11.43 -1.86
C ASP A 13 14.75 -12.87 -2.20
N GLN A 14 16.05 -13.16 -2.11
CA GLN A 14 16.60 -14.49 -2.34
C GLN A 14 16.77 -15.32 -1.05
N GLY A 15 16.29 -14.77 0.10
CA GLY A 15 16.46 -15.41 1.40
C GLY A 15 17.89 -15.34 1.94
N GLN A 16 18.74 -14.47 1.39
CA GLN A 16 20.09 -14.24 1.88
C GLN A 16 20.11 -13.18 2.97
N LYS A 17 21.04 -13.29 3.90
CA LYS A 17 21.24 -12.27 4.94
C LYS A 17 21.53 -10.91 4.30
N ILE A 18 20.77 -9.89 4.73
CA ILE A 18 21.02 -8.50 4.36
C ILE A 18 22.34 -8.04 4.97
N SER A 19 23.18 -7.40 4.15
CA SER A 19 24.40 -6.77 4.62
C SER A 19 24.69 -5.47 3.85
N LYS A 20 25.26 -4.48 4.57
CA LYS A 20 25.63 -3.19 3.98
C LYS A 20 26.65 -3.34 2.84
N SER A 21 27.58 -4.27 2.96
CA SER A 21 28.62 -4.49 1.93
C SER A 21 28.08 -5.06 0.63
N LYS A 22 26.96 -5.79 0.68
CA LYS A 22 26.29 -6.33 -0.51
C LYS A 22 25.28 -5.36 -1.12
N GLY A 23 24.85 -4.33 -0.38
CA GLY A 23 23.83 -3.39 -0.83
C GLY A 23 22.45 -4.04 -1.13
N ASN A 24 22.19 -5.22 -0.55
CA ASN A 24 20.97 -5.99 -0.78
C ASN A 24 19.87 -5.72 0.28
N GLY A 25 20.01 -4.64 1.03
CA GLY A 25 19.04 -4.23 2.05
C GLY A 25 18.07 -3.19 1.55
N LEU A 26 16.94 -3.08 2.22
CA LEU A 26 15.96 -2.01 2.07
C LEU A 26 16.24 -0.94 3.14
N SER A 27 16.44 0.30 2.72
CA SER A 27 16.62 1.44 3.63
C SER A 27 15.29 1.94 4.19
N VAL A 28 15.34 2.74 5.26
CA VAL A 28 14.14 3.37 5.81
C VAL A 28 13.53 4.35 4.81
N GLU A 29 14.36 5.11 4.10
CA GLU A 29 13.95 6.06 3.07
C GLU A 29 13.21 5.36 1.93
N GLU A 30 13.72 4.22 1.48
CA GLU A 30 13.07 3.40 0.46
C GLU A 30 11.73 2.85 0.97
N TRP A 31 11.65 2.38 2.22
CA TRP A 31 10.36 1.97 2.79
C TRP A 31 9.35 3.11 2.77
N LEU A 32 9.76 4.30 3.23
CA LEU A 32 8.88 5.46 3.35
C LEU A 32 8.39 6.02 2.00
N ARG A 33 9.02 5.64 0.90
CA ARG A 33 8.54 5.94 -0.46
C ARG A 33 7.27 5.16 -0.82
N TYR A 34 7.06 3.98 -0.20
CA TYR A 34 5.98 3.05 -0.56
C TYR A 34 5.07 2.67 0.60
N GLY A 35 5.39 3.06 1.81
CA GLY A 35 4.63 2.75 3.02
C GLY A 35 4.82 3.78 4.12
N SER A 36 3.99 3.71 5.15
CA SER A 36 4.08 4.61 6.29
C SER A 36 5.16 4.17 7.29
N LYS A 37 5.61 5.11 8.13
CA LYS A 37 6.52 4.80 9.25
C LYS A 37 5.90 3.83 10.26
N GLU A 38 4.59 3.92 10.44
CA GLU A 38 3.84 3.05 11.35
C GLU A 38 3.79 1.61 10.83
N SER A 39 3.64 1.42 9.52
CA SER A 39 3.70 0.09 8.90
C SER A 39 5.08 -0.55 9.05
N LEU A 40 6.16 0.25 8.91
CA LEU A 40 7.51 -0.21 9.19
C LEU A 40 7.68 -0.58 10.67
N SER A 41 7.20 0.29 11.57
CA SER A 41 7.28 0.05 13.01
C SER A 41 6.56 -1.24 13.41
N LEU A 42 5.35 -1.50 12.84
CA LEU A 42 4.63 -2.74 13.04
C LEU A 42 5.42 -3.94 12.51
N PHE A 43 5.94 -3.84 11.28
CA PHE A 43 6.74 -4.88 10.67
C PHE A 43 7.96 -5.24 11.53
N MET A 44 8.65 -4.25 12.10
CA MET A 44 9.80 -4.46 12.98
C MET A 44 9.37 -5.06 14.33
N PHE A 45 8.27 -4.59 14.91
CA PHE A 45 7.77 -5.03 16.22
C PHE A 45 7.30 -6.49 16.22
N GLN A 46 6.63 -6.92 15.16
CA GLN A 46 6.09 -8.28 15.08
C GLN A 46 7.18 -9.34 15.00
N LYS A 47 7.03 -10.45 15.74
CA LYS A 47 7.88 -11.65 15.68
C LYS A 47 9.39 -11.34 15.63
N PRO A 48 9.95 -10.62 16.58
CA PRO A 48 11.35 -10.16 16.54
C PRO A 48 12.36 -11.31 16.54
N LYS A 49 12.00 -12.48 17.07
CA LYS A 49 12.84 -13.69 17.15
C LYS A 49 12.72 -14.60 15.92
N THR A 50 12.12 -14.14 14.85
CA THR A 50 11.96 -14.90 13.60
C THR A 50 12.61 -14.15 12.47
N ALA A 51 13.44 -14.83 11.67
CA ALA A 51 14.02 -14.26 10.47
C ALA A 51 12.91 -13.75 9.53
N LYS A 52 13.05 -12.51 9.08
CA LYS A 52 12.03 -11.85 8.26
C LYS A 52 12.62 -11.38 6.94
N ARG A 53 11.87 -11.60 5.88
CA ARG A 53 12.20 -11.05 4.58
C ARG A 53 11.85 -9.56 4.59
N LEU A 54 12.87 -8.72 4.44
CA LEU A 54 12.76 -7.26 4.37
C LEU A 54 13.08 -6.85 2.93
N TYR A 55 12.06 -6.85 2.09
CA TYR A 55 12.15 -6.49 0.69
C TYR A 55 10.89 -5.71 0.26
N PHE A 56 10.92 -5.07 -0.89
CA PHE A 56 9.85 -4.19 -1.34
C PHE A 56 8.46 -4.86 -1.36
N ASP A 57 8.39 -6.14 -1.71
CA ASP A 57 7.14 -6.90 -1.77
C ASP A 57 6.47 -7.16 -0.42
N SER A 58 7.20 -6.94 0.69
CA SER A 58 6.63 -7.01 2.04
C SER A 58 5.89 -5.73 2.46
N ILE A 59 6.15 -4.60 1.79
CA ILE A 59 5.60 -3.29 2.18
C ILE A 59 4.07 -3.23 2.05
N PRO A 60 3.46 -3.63 0.92
CA PRO A 60 2.01 -3.54 0.76
C PRO A 60 1.26 -4.30 1.85
N ARG A 61 1.71 -5.49 2.17
CA ARG A 61 1.13 -6.29 3.24
C ARG A 61 1.30 -5.65 4.61
N ALA A 62 2.47 -5.08 4.89
CA ALA A 62 2.73 -4.42 6.17
C ALA A 62 1.83 -3.18 6.36
N VAL A 63 1.52 -2.44 5.29
CA VAL A 63 0.57 -1.32 5.32
C VAL A 63 -0.84 -1.83 5.61
N ASP A 64 -1.31 -2.85 4.89
CA ASP A 64 -2.65 -3.42 5.11
C ASP A 64 -2.78 -4.04 6.51
N ASP A 65 -1.76 -4.77 6.97
CA ASP A 65 -1.75 -5.36 8.33
C ASP A 65 -1.83 -4.27 9.41
N TYR A 66 -1.12 -3.13 9.24
CA TYR A 66 -1.17 -2.02 10.19
C TYR A 66 -2.59 -1.46 10.31
N HIS A 67 -3.24 -1.14 9.21
CA HIS A 67 -4.59 -0.60 9.21
C HIS A 67 -5.61 -1.60 9.75
N LYS A 68 -5.46 -2.88 9.44
CA LYS A 68 -6.29 -3.95 9.99
C LYS A 68 -6.15 -4.06 11.52
N PHE A 69 -4.94 -3.96 12.06
CA PHE A 69 -4.75 -3.94 13.51
C PHE A 69 -5.39 -2.73 14.19
N LEU A 70 -5.37 -1.55 13.54
CA LEU A 70 -6.09 -0.37 14.03
C LEU A 70 -7.61 -0.61 14.07
N GLU A 71 -8.20 -1.17 13.00
CA GLU A 71 -9.62 -1.46 12.95
C GLU A 71 -10.04 -2.46 14.04
N VAL A 72 -9.30 -3.56 14.16
CA VAL A 72 -9.54 -4.58 15.18
C VAL A 72 -9.40 -4.00 16.59
N TYR A 73 -8.40 -3.16 16.84
CA TYR A 73 -8.15 -2.54 18.14
C TYR A 73 -9.38 -1.82 18.69
N HIS A 74 -10.07 -1.05 17.86
CA HIS A 74 -11.23 -0.28 18.29
C HIS A 74 -12.49 -1.12 18.52
N GLN A 75 -12.47 -2.40 18.18
CA GLN A 75 -13.55 -3.36 18.39
C GLN A 75 -13.27 -4.34 19.55
N GLN A 76 -12.03 -4.36 20.06
CA GLN A 76 -11.58 -5.28 21.09
C GLN A 76 -12.01 -4.84 22.50
N SER A 77 -12.10 -5.84 23.42
CA SER A 77 -12.21 -5.59 24.86
C SER A 77 -10.96 -4.91 25.41
N GLU A 78 -11.04 -4.27 26.58
CA GLU A 78 -9.88 -3.62 27.21
C GLU A 78 -8.74 -4.62 27.48
N GLU A 79 -9.07 -5.86 27.82
CA GLU A 79 -8.08 -6.93 28.05
C GLU A 79 -7.35 -7.34 26.77
N ASP A 80 -8.10 -7.46 25.65
CA ASP A 80 -7.54 -7.85 24.35
C ASP A 80 -6.72 -6.74 23.71
N LYS A 81 -7.06 -5.47 23.94
CA LYS A 81 -6.32 -4.31 23.43
C LYS A 81 -4.85 -4.36 23.78
N TYR A 82 -4.51 -4.82 24.99
CA TYR A 82 -3.12 -4.95 25.41
C TYR A 82 -2.32 -5.97 24.57
N GLN A 83 -2.97 -6.97 24.00
CA GLN A 83 -2.35 -7.95 23.11
C GLN A 83 -2.18 -7.43 21.68
N ASN A 84 -2.84 -6.33 21.33
CA ASN A 84 -2.78 -5.77 19.99
C ASN A 84 -1.47 -4.97 19.81
N PRO A 85 -0.66 -5.26 18.77
CA PRO A 85 0.63 -4.59 18.58
C PRO A 85 0.52 -3.06 18.42
N VAL A 86 -0.57 -2.52 17.87
CA VAL A 86 -0.74 -1.08 17.71
C VAL A 86 -0.89 -0.34 19.05
N TRP A 87 -1.37 -1.01 20.11
CA TRP A 87 -1.38 -0.46 21.45
C TRP A 87 0.04 -0.06 21.90
N HIS A 88 1.01 -0.93 21.66
CA HIS A 88 2.42 -0.69 22.02
C HIS A 88 3.06 0.38 21.15
N LEU A 89 2.80 0.34 19.84
CA LEU A 89 3.33 1.32 18.88
C LEU A 89 2.87 2.74 19.18
N HIS A 90 1.63 2.91 19.65
CA HIS A 90 1.00 4.21 19.91
C HIS A 90 0.90 4.54 21.40
N ARG A 91 1.67 3.87 22.27
CA ARG A 91 1.69 4.13 23.73
C ARG A 91 0.27 4.16 24.32
N ALA A 92 -0.50 3.10 24.08
CA ALA A 92 -1.88 2.91 24.53
C ALA A 92 -2.93 3.85 23.91
N ASN A 93 -2.58 4.64 22.90
CA ASN A 93 -3.51 5.55 22.24
C ASN A 93 -3.46 5.44 20.69
N PRO A 94 -3.83 4.28 20.11
CA PRO A 94 -3.87 4.12 18.66
C PRO A 94 -4.94 5.01 18.02
N PRO A 95 -4.63 5.66 16.87
CA PRO A 95 -5.63 6.40 16.12
C PRO A 95 -6.65 5.44 15.47
N LYS A 96 -7.77 5.96 15.02
CA LYS A 96 -8.67 5.21 14.12
C LYS A 96 -8.02 5.08 12.76
N SER A 97 -8.28 3.96 12.09
CA SER A 97 -7.89 3.80 10.69
C SER A 97 -8.71 4.76 9.83
N GLU A 98 -8.03 5.60 9.06
CA GLU A 98 -8.63 6.50 8.07
C GLU A 98 -8.41 5.98 6.64
N LEU A 99 -7.82 4.80 6.48
CA LEU A 99 -7.67 4.14 5.19
C LEU A 99 -9.01 3.48 4.83
N LEU A 100 -9.68 4.00 3.81
CA LEU A 100 -11.05 3.61 3.45
C LEU A 100 -11.12 2.35 2.59
N VAL A 101 -10.03 2.04 1.91
CA VAL A 101 -9.84 0.82 1.11
C VAL A 101 -8.42 0.28 1.36
N SER A 102 -8.20 -1.01 1.17
CA SER A 102 -6.87 -1.59 1.40
C SER A 102 -5.81 -1.00 0.47
N PHE A 103 -4.57 -0.95 0.93
CA PHE A 103 -3.45 -0.51 0.11
C PHE A 103 -3.26 -1.38 -1.13
N SER A 104 -3.46 -2.69 -0.98
CA SER A 104 -3.47 -3.65 -2.10
C SER A 104 -4.52 -3.28 -3.15
N MET A 105 -5.70 -2.79 -2.75
CA MET A 105 -6.72 -2.31 -3.69
C MET A 105 -6.26 -1.05 -4.42
N LEU A 106 -5.61 -0.11 -3.73
CA LEU A 106 -5.07 1.11 -4.36
C LEU A 106 -4.01 0.77 -5.41
N MET A 107 -3.13 -0.19 -5.14
CA MET A 107 -2.15 -0.66 -6.11
C MET A 107 -2.81 -1.32 -7.33
N ASN A 108 -3.85 -2.13 -7.11
CA ASN A 108 -4.60 -2.75 -8.21
C ASN A 108 -5.31 -1.70 -9.07
N LEU A 109 -5.86 -0.64 -8.45
CA LEU A 109 -6.45 0.48 -9.18
C LEU A 109 -5.41 1.23 -10.01
N ALA A 110 -4.24 1.53 -9.45
CA ALA A 110 -3.13 2.15 -10.18
C ALA A 110 -2.73 1.28 -11.39
N GLY A 111 -2.61 -0.03 -11.21
CA GLY A 111 -2.29 -0.97 -12.27
C GLY A 111 -3.37 -1.07 -13.35
N ALA A 112 -4.63 -1.13 -12.95
CA ALA A 112 -5.76 -1.27 -13.88
C ALA A 112 -6.00 0.00 -14.72
N THR A 113 -5.73 1.17 -14.14
CA THR A 113 -5.93 2.47 -14.81
C THR A 113 -4.69 2.95 -15.56
N GLY A 114 -3.50 2.42 -15.21
CA GLY A 114 -2.22 2.96 -15.68
C GLY A 114 -2.01 4.42 -15.25
N SER A 115 -2.80 4.92 -14.28
CA SER A 115 -2.80 6.32 -13.91
C SER A 115 -1.80 6.60 -12.80
N THR A 116 -1.05 7.68 -12.97
CA THR A 116 -0.18 8.28 -11.95
C THR A 116 -0.81 9.51 -11.27
N SER A 117 -2.09 9.80 -11.56
CA SER A 117 -2.82 10.90 -10.96
C SER A 117 -3.60 10.45 -9.72
N ILE A 118 -3.35 11.13 -8.60
CA ILE A 118 -4.11 10.94 -7.35
C ILE A 118 -5.59 11.18 -7.57
N GLU A 119 -5.96 12.25 -8.31
CA GLU A 119 -7.33 12.64 -8.59
C GLU A 119 -8.09 11.56 -9.34
N THR A 120 -7.44 10.97 -10.35
CA THR A 120 -8.01 9.86 -11.12
C THR A 120 -8.29 8.66 -10.22
N LEU A 121 -7.29 8.20 -9.45
CA LEU A 121 -7.47 7.06 -8.55
C LEU A 121 -8.53 7.35 -7.48
N LEU A 122 -8.56 8.57 -6.95
CA LEU A 122 -9.55 9.01 -5.97
C LEU A 122 -10.97 8.95 -6.52
N SER A 123 -11.18 9.28 -7.81
CA SER A 123 -12.50 9.19 -8.46
C SER A 123 -13.03 7.75 -8.46
N PHE A 124 -12.14 6.76 -8.60
CA PHE A 124 -12.50 5.35 -8.48
C PHE A 124 -12.78 4.96 -7.03
N VAL A 125 -11.93 5.38 -6.08
CA VAL A 125 -12.12 5.10 -4.65
C VAL A 125 -13.48 5.62 -4.18
N ARG A 126 -13.88 6.82 -4.58
CA ARG A 126 -15.20 7.40 -4.22
C ARG A 126 -16.39 6.48 -4.57
N LYS A 127 -16.28 5.70 -5.65
CA LYS A 127 -17.35 4.77 -6.05
C LYS A 127 -17.47 3.57 -5.08
N TYR A 128 -16.42 3.24 -4.35
CA TYR A 128 -16.39 2.10 -3.41
C TYR A 128 -16.68 2.52 -1.97
N VAL A 129 -16.47 3.79 -1.62
CA VAL A 129 -16.46 4.21 -0.20
C VAL A 129 -17.85 4.58 0.33
N ASN A 130 -18.87 4.80 -0.52
CA ASN A 130 -20.26 5.05 -0.13
C ASN A 130 -20.38 5.73 1.26
N GLU A 131 -19.99 6.98 1.39
CA GLU A 131 -20.15 7.81 2.61
C GLU A 131 -19.35 7.39 3.86
N LYS A 132 -18.43 6.44 3.79
CA LYS A 132 -17.69 5.94 4.96
C LYS A 132 -16.62 6.89 5.52
N GLY A 133 -16.49 8.09 4.99
CA GLY A 133 -15.54 9.09 5.48
C GLY A 133 -15.08 10.05 4.38
N ASP A 134 -14.17 10.96 4.74
CA ASP A 134 -13.56 11.87 3.77
C ASP A 134 -12.50 11.13 2.93
N PRO A 135 -12.76 10.86 1.64
CA PRO A 135 -11.78 10.18 0.78
C PRO A 135 -10.54 11.04 0.50
N MET A 136 -10.53 12.32 0.89
CA MET A 136 -9.40 13.24 0.74
C MET A 136 -8.57 13.42 2.02
N ASN A 137 -8.82 12.62 3.06
CA ASN A 137 -8.03 12.69 4.28
C ASN A 137 -6.52 12.46 4.00
N ALA A 138 -5.66 12.91 4.92
CA ALA A 138 -4.21 12.85 4.75
C ALA A 138 -3.68 11.41 4.60
N THR A 139 -4.29 10.45 5.30
CA THR A 139 -3.91 9.03 5.24
C THR A 139 -4.20 8.45 3.86
N MET A 140 -5.39 8.72 3.30
CA MET A 140 -5.74 8.28 1.94
C MET A 140 -4.84 8.91 0.88
N ARG A 141 -4.58 10.22 0.99
CA ARG A 141 -3.68 10.92 0.05
C ARG A 141 -2.27 10.32 0.08
N GLY A 142 -1.74 10.08 1.27
CA GLY A 142 -0.43 9.44 1.44
C GLY A 142 -0.39 8.02 0.86
N ALA A 143 -1.42 7.21 1.14
CA ALA A 143 -1.53 5.85 0.63
C ALA A 143 -1.66 5.81 -0.91
N LEU A 144 -2.43 6.73 -1.50
CA LEU A 144 -2.53 6.86 -2.96
C LEU A 144 -1.18 7.20 -3.59
N GLN A 145 -0.45 8.17 -3.03
CA GLN A 145 0.89 8.52 -3.53
C GLN A 145 1.85 7.33 -3.42
N ASN A 146 1.84 6.64 -2.30
CA ASN A 146 2.68 5.46 -2.10
C ASN A 146 2.33 4.32 -3.08
N ALA A 147 1.05 4.11 -3.35
CA ALA A 147 0.58 3.11 -4.31
C ALA A 147 1.00 3.47 -5.75
N ILE A 148 0.93 4.74 -6.13
CA ILE A 148 1.41 5.24 -7.42
C ILE A 148 2.92 5.02 -7.55
N ASN A 149 3.71 5.40 -6.52
CA ASN A 149 5.15 5.20 -6.51
C ASN A 149 5.50 3.70 -6.66
N TYR A 150 4.81 2.85 -5.92
CA TYR A 150 5.03 1.39 -5.99
C TYR A 150 4.68 0.83 -7.37
N PHE A 151 3.56 1.26 -7.94
CA PHE A 151 3.14 0.85 -9.28
C PHE A 151 4.18 1.26 -10.33
N HIS A 152 4.56 2.52 -10.35
CA HIS A 152 5.54 3.07 -11.29
C HIS A 152 6.89 2.33 -11.21
N ASP A 153 7.41 2.13 -10.00
CA ASP A 153 8.77 1.60 -9.82
C ASP A 153 8.86 0.07 -9.98
N PHE A 154 7.77 -0.69 -9.73
CA PHE A 154 7.83 -2.16 -9.69
C PHE A 154 6.86 -2.90 -10.60
N LEU A 155 5.76 -2.28 -10.99
CA LEU A 155 4.69 -2.95 -11.72
C LEU A 155 4.55 -2.47 -13.16
N GLU A 156 4.74 -1.20 -13.43
CA GLU A 156 4.54 -0.60 -14.75
C GLU A 156 5.40 -1.28 -15.83
N SER A 157 6.69 -1.52 -15.54
CA SER A 157 7.60 -2.20 -16.48
C SER A 157 7.26 -3.67 -16.74
N LYS A 158 6.39 -4.27 -15.91
CA LYS A 158 5.92 -5.66 -16.05
C LYS A 158 4.61 -5.74 -16.85
N LEU A 159 3.98 -4.61 -17.16
CA LEU A 159 2.78 -4.57 -17.97
C LEU A 159 3.14 -4.94 -19.42
N VAL A 160 2.73 -6.11 -19.84
CA VAL A 160 2.81 -6.54 -21.23
C VAL A 160 1.48 -6.20 -21.89
N PHE A 161 1.46 -5.13 -22.65
CA PHE A 161 0.31 -4.80 -23.50
C PHE A 161 0.32 -5.72 -24.72
N LYS A 162 -0.70 -6.54 -24.83
CA LYS A 162 -0.91 -7.35 -26.04
C LYS A 162 -1.43 -6.44 -27.15
N GLU A 163 -0.75 -6.43 -28.29
CA GLU A 163 -1.29 -5.75 -29.47
C GLU A 163 -2.63 -6.38 -29.88
N PRO A 164 -3.67 -5.55 -30.11
CA PRO A 164 -4.96 -6.07 -30.50
C PRO A 164 -4.88 -6.69 -31.88
N SER A 165 -5.52 -7.84 -32.05
CA SER A 165 -5.71 -8.47 -33.35
C SER A 165 -6.51 -7.57 -34.29
N ALA A 166 -6.48 -7.85 -35.60
CA ALA A 166 -7.23 -7.11 -36.61
C ALA A 166 -8.74 -6.99 -36.28
N ASN A 167 -9.32 -8.07 -35.73
CA ASN A 167 -10.74 -8.10 -35.34
C ASN A 167 -11.05 -7.29 -34.06
N GLU A 168 -10.05 -7.11 -33.17
CA GLU A 168 -10.19 -6.33 -31.94
C GLU A 168 -9.93 -4.84 -32.16
N ARG A 169 -9.17 -4.46 -33.19
CA ARG A 169 -8.84 -3.06 -33.51
C ARG A 169 -10.08 -2.25 -33.88
N ILE A 170 -11.00 -2.83 -34.67
CA ILE A 170 -12.20 -2.09 -35.11
C ILE A 170 -13.07 -1.65 -33.96
N PRO A 171 -13.54 -2.54 -33.04
CA PRO A 171 -14.34 -2.13 -31.90
C PRO A 171 -13.57 -1.24 -30.90
N LEU A 172 -12.24 -1.39 -30.77
CA LEU A 172 -11.43 -0.51 -29.92
C LEU A 172 -11.37 0.92 -30.48
N VAL A 173 -11.20 1.10 -31.79
CA VAL A 173 -11.22 2.43 -32.42
C VAL A 173 -12.61 3.08 -32.29
N GLU A 174 -13.69 2.30 -32.42
CA GLU A 174 -15.05 2.82 -32.19
C GLU A 174 -15.27 3.23 -30.74
N LEU A 175 -14.78 2.43 -29.78
CA LEU A 175 -14.84 2.74 -28.37
C LEU A 175 -14.08 4.02 -28.05
N THR A 176 -12.86 4.18 -28.58
CA THR A 176 -12.04 5.38 -28.41
C THR A 176 -12.79 6.63 -28.90
N LYS A 177 -13.36 6.58 -30.09
CA LYS A 177 -14.16 7.69 -30.64
C LYS A 177 -15.38 8.03 -29.78
N LYS A 178 -16.07 7.01 -29.25
CA LYS A 178 -17.20 7.23 -28.33
C LYS A 178 -16.75 7.88 -27.03
N LEU A 179 -15.63 7.45 -26.45
CA LEU A 179 -15.07 8.01 -25.24
C LEU A 179 -14.61 9.46 -25.43
N GLU A 180 -13.95 9.79 -26.55
CA GLU A 180 -13.57 11.16 -26.92
C GLU A 180 -14.81 12.07 -27.08
N GLY A 181 -15.91 11.55 -27.61
CA GLY A 181 -17.18 12.26 -27.71
C GLY A 181 -17.84 12.53 -26.35
N LEU A 182 -17.68 11.61 -25.39
CA LEU A 182 -18.18 11.76 -24.03
C LEU A 182 -17.34 12.74 -23.18
N HIS A 183 -16.04 12.84 -23.43
CA HIS A 183 -15.15 13.75 -22.71
C HIS A 183 -15.51 15.24 -22.90
N LYS A 184 -16.08 15.60 -24.03
CA LYS A 184 -16.56 16.97 -24.31
C LYS A 184 -17.76 17.41 -23.44
N GLY A 185 -18.39 16.52 -22.70
CA GLY A 185 -19.52 16.79 -21.81
C GLY A 185 -19.21 16.74 -20.32
N TRP A 186 -17.94 16.54 -19.92
CA TRP A 186 -17.55 16.42 -18.51
C TRP A 186 -16.95 17.71 -17.95
N ASP A 187 -16.67 18.69 -18.79
CA ASP A 187 -16.12 20.01 -18.42
C ASP A 187 -17.22 21.11 -18.37
N ALA A 188 -18.48 20.74 -18.27
CA ALA A 188 -19.63 21.64 -18.16
C ALA A 188 -20.30 21.56 -16.79
#